data_5710a890f873bfd61350a80b536bb1aa
#
_entry.id   5710a890f873bfd61350a80b536bb1aa
#
_cell.length_a   1.000
_cell.length_b   1.000
_cell.length_c   1.000
_cell.angle_alpha   90.00
_cell.angle_beta   90.00
_cell.angle_gamma   90.00
#
_symmetry.space_group_name_H-M   'P 1'
#
loop_
_entity.id
_entity.type
_entity.pdbx_description
1 polymer ?
#
loop_
_entity_poly.entity_id
_entity_poly.type
_entity_poly.pdbx_seq_one_letter_code
_entity_poly.pdbx_strand_id
1 'polypeptide(L)'
;MKDRLTTSSYCFILAANFLLYFGFWLLIPVLPFYLSEFFQAGNSTIGIVLSCYTVAALCIRPFSGYLLDTFARKPLYLFAYFIFMMMFGGYLIAGSLTLFIMFRIIHGVSFGMVTVGGNTVVIDIMPSSRRGEGLGYYGLTNNTAMSIGPMFGLFLHDAGVSFATIFCYAFGACILGFLSASLVKTPYKPPVKREPISLDRFILLKGMPAGLSLLLLSIPYGMTTNYVAMYARQIGLHTQTGFFFTFMAVGMAISRIFSGKLVDRGRITQVIAAGLYLVVFSFFLLAGCVYLIQWSDTACTILFFGIALLMGIGFGIMFPAFNTLFVNLGTNSQRGTATSTYLTSWDVGIGIGLMCGGAIAQAFGGYNHAYLFGACLTVVSTLFFICKAGPHFNRNKLR
;
A
#
# COMPACT_ATOMS: atom_id res chain seq x y z
N MET A 1 9.06 35.46 -11.74
CA MET A 1 8.43 34.98 -10.49
C MET A 1 8.74 33.52 -10.35
N LYS A 2 9.31 33.04 -9.21
CA LYS A 2 9.42 31.60 -8.95
C LYS A 2 8.01 31.03 -8.86
N ASP A 3 7.68 30.05 -9.70
CA ASP A 3 6.39 29.34 -9.67
C ASP A 3 6.15 28.79 -8.26
N ARG A 4 5.12 29.28 -7.57
CA ARG A 4 4.80 28.84 -6.21
C ARG A 4 4.12 27.49 -6.26
N LEU A 5 4.72 26.46 -5.67
CA LEU A 5 4.11 25.15 -5.49
C LEU A 5 3.02 25.16 -4.40
N THR A 6 3.28 25.90 -3.31
CA THR A 6 2.38 26.01 -2.15
C THR A 6 1.23 26.96 -2.43
N THR A 7 0.26 26.49 -3.21
CA THR A 7 -1.03 27.17 -3.42
C THR A 7 -2.07 26.56 -2.47
N SER A 8 -3.16 27.29 -2.18
CA SER A 8 -4.25 26.76 -1.35
C SER A 8 -4.82 25.45 -1.93
N SER A 9 -5.01 25.38 -3.25
CA SER A 9 -5.47 24.14 -3.92
C SER A 9 -4.51 22.98 -3.73
N TYR A 10 -3.20 23.25 -3.76
CA TYR A 10 -2.20 22.21 -3.54
C TYR A 10 -2.19 21.72 -2.08
N CYS A 11 -2.32 22.61 -1.10
CA CYS A 11 -2.46 22.22 0.31
C CYS A 11 -3.74 21.41 0.55
N PHE A 12 -4.85 21.80 -0.06
CA PHE A 12 -6.11 21.05 0.06
C PHE A 12 -6.03 19.66 -0.55
N ILE A 13 -5.38 19.47 -1.70
CA ILE A 13 -5.23 18.14 -2.30
C ILE A 13 -4.28 17.25 -1.49
N LEU A 14 -3.23 17.81 -0.87
CA LEU A 14 -2.36 17.07 0.07
C LEU A 14 -3.13 16.60 1.30
N ALA A 15 -3.94 17.50 1.91
CA ALA A 15 -4.78 17.15 3.05
C ALA A 15 -5.82 16.09 2.67
N ALA A 16 -6.49 16.24 1.53
CA ALA A 16 -7.44 15.27 1.02
C ALA A 16 -6.80 13.89 0.81
N ASN A 17 -5.60 13.83 0.23
CA ASN A 17 -4.87 12.59 0.00
C ASN A 17 -4.44 11.94 1.32
N PHE A 18 -3.89 12.72 2.25
CA PHE A 18 -3.52 12.22 3.58
C PHE A 18 -4.72 11.61 4.30
N LEU A 19 -5.84 12.32 4.38
CA LEU A 19 -7.04 11.91 5.12
C LEU A 19 -7.73 10.69 4.48
N LEU A 20 -7.74 10.61 3.14
CA LEU A 20 -8.20 9.42 2.42
C LEU A 20 -7.40 8.18 2.81
N TYR A 21 -6.07 8.28 2.69
CA TYR A 21 -5.20 7.16 3.00
C TYR A 21 -5.14 6.88 4.51
N PHE A 22 -5.26 7.89 5.36
CA PHE A 22 -5.32 7.69 6.80
C PHE A 22 -6.55 6.88 7.22
N GLY A 23 -7.75 7.25 6.73
CA GLY A 23 -8.97 6.47 6.97
C GLY A 23 -8.86 5.02 6.47
N PHE A 24 -8.26 4.83 5.31
CA PHE A 24 -8.00 3.51 4.75
C PHE A 24 -7.05 2.68 5.60
N TRP A 25 -5.84 3.19 5.87
CA TRP A 25 -4.79 2.49 6.60
C TRP A 25 -5.13 2.24 8.06
N LEU A 26 -5.94 3.11 8.68
CA LEU A 26 -6.45 2.93 10.04
C LEU A 26 -7.23 1.62 10.17
N LEU A 27 -8.01 1.25 9.17
CA LEU A 27 -8.83 0.04 9.22
C LEU A 27 -8.10 -1.24 8.81
N ILE A 28 -7.05 -1.16 7.99
CA ILE A 28 -6.40 -2.35 7.43
C ILE A 28 -6.08 -3.43 8.47
N PRO A 29 -5.38 -3.17 9.58
CA PRO A 29 -5.09 -4.20 10.58
C PRO A 29 -6.25 -4.50 11.53
N VAL A 30 -7.28 -3.66 11.55
CA VAL A 30 -8.46 -3.83 12.42
C VAL A 30 -9.52 -4.72 11.78
N LEU A 31 -9.64 -4.68 10.45
CA LEU A 31 -10.65 -5.46 9.71
C LEU A 31 -10.56 -6.98 9.92
N PRO A 32 -9.39 -7.62 9.99
CA PRO A 32 -9.30 -9.04 10.33
C PRO A 32 -9.94 -9.37 11.68
N PHE A 33 -9.71 -8.52 12.70
CA PHE A 33 -10.33 -8.69 14.02
C PHE A 33 -11.85 -8.51 13.93
N TYR A 34 -12.33 -7.48 13.23
CA TYR A 34 -13.75 -7.26 13.02
C TYR A 34 -14.43 -8.47 12.36
N LEU A 35 -13.82 -9.02 11.31
CA LEU A 35 -14.35 -10.20 10.62
C LEU A 35 -14.34 -11.45 11.51
N SER A 36 -13.29 -11.63 12.31
CA SER A 36 -13.17 -12.75 13.25
C SER A 36 -14.12 -12.63 14.44
N GLU A 37 -14.19 -11.45 15.07
CA GLU A 37 -14.91 -11.26 16.34
C GLU A 37 -16.41 -10.99 16.11
N PHE A 38 -16.78 -10.21 15.10
CA PHE A 38 -18.16 -9.85 14.83
C PHE A 38 -18.90 -10.87 13.94
N PHE A 39 -18.26 -11.31 12.84
CA PHE A 39 -18.85 -12.28 11.92
C PHE A 39 -18.44 -13.73 12.17
N GLN A 40 -17.57 -13.99 13.15
CA GLN A 40 -17.03 -15.34 13.47
C GLN A 40 -16.40 -16.00 12.22
N ALA A 41 -15.79 -15.20 11.33
CA ALA A 41 -15.23 -15.67 10.09
C ALA A 41 -13.91 -16.40 10.31
N GLY A 42 -13.73 -17.56 9.68
CA GLY A 42 -12.46 -18.27 9.67
C GLY A 42 -11.39 -17.53 8.85
N ASN A 43 -10.12 -17.82 9.12
CA ASN A 43 -8.97 -17.12 8.52
C ASN A 43 -8.99 -17.09 6.98
N SER A 44 -9.39 -18.19 6.33
CA SER A 44 -9.52 -18.24 4.87
C SER A 44 -10.60 -17.29 4.35
N THR A 45 -11.75 -17.23 5.02
CA THR A 45 -12.84 -16.31 4.69
C THR A 45 -12.39 -14.86 4.86
N ILE A 46 -11.68 -14.55 5.95
CA ILE A 46 -11.08 -13.22 6.19
C ILE A 46 -10.20 -12.83 5.00
N GLY A 47 -9.30 -13.72 4.58
CA GLY A 47 -8.40 -13.47 3.45
C GLY A 47 -9.15 -13.18 2.14
N ILE A 48 -10.20 -13.95 1.83
CA ILE A 48 -11.03 -13.74 0.64
C ILE A 48 -11.75 -12.39 0.72
N VAL A 49 -12.40 -12.08 1.83
CA VAL A 49 -13.14 -10.84 2.02
C VAL A 49 -12.24 -9.60 1.89
N LEU A 50 -11.04 -9.66 2.47
CA LEU A 50 -10.10 -8.56 2.38
C LEU A 50 -9.52 -8.40 0.97
N SER A 51 -9.25 -9.51 0.27
CA SER A 51 -8.71 -9.46 -1.10
C SER A 51 -9.73 -9.00 -2.14
N CYS A 52 -11.04 -9.18 -1.93
CA CYS A 52 -12.08 -8.66 -2.83
C CYS A 52 -11.93 -7.17 -3.10
N TYR A 53 -11.54 -6.39 -2.10
CA TYR A 53 -11.24 -4.96 -2.24
C TYR A 53 -10.10 -4.71 -3.23
N THR A 54 -8.98 -5.42 -3.08
CA THR A 54 -7.80 -5.25 -3.93
C THR A 54 -8.10 -5.67 -5.37
N VAL A 55 -8.79 -6.78 -5.55
CA VAL A 55 -9.22 -7.25 -6.88
C VAL A 55 -10.12 -6.22 -7.56
N ALA A 56 -11.11 -5.69 -6.84
CA ALA A 56 -12.02 -4.67 -7.36
C ALA A 56 -11.27 -3.38 -7.77
N ALA A 57 -10.30 -2.94 -6.94
CA ALA A 57 -9.47 -1.78 -7.24
C ALA A 57 -8.59 -2.02 -8.49
N LEU A 58 -8.01 -3.20 -8.64
CA LEU A 58 -7.21 -3.57 -9.81
C LEU A 58 -8.04 -3.59 -11.08
N CYS A 59 -9.25 -4.15 -11.03
CA CYS A 59 -10.15 -4.24 -12.19
C CYS A 59 -10.55 -2.86 -12.74
N ILE A 60 -10.77 -1.88 -11.87
CA ILE A 60 -11.21 -0.54 -12.30
C ILE A 60 -10.06 0.35 -12.78
N ARG A 61 -8.82 0.14 -12.34
CA ARG A 61 -7.68 1.02 -12.66
C ARG A 61 -7.45 1.26 -14.14
N PRO A 62 -7.48 0.27 -15.04
CA PRO A 62 -7.35 0.50 -16.47
C PRO A 62 -8.43 1.43 -17.02
N PHE A 63 -9.66 1.31 -16.51
CA PHE A 63 -10.78 2.14 -16.93
C PHE A 63 -10.74 3.55 -16.32
N SER A 64 -10.12 3.70 -15.15
CA SER A 64 -10.04 4.99 -14.45
C SER A 64 -9.33 6.06 -15.28
N GLY A 65 -8.23 5.70 -15.96
CA GLY A 65 -7.53 6.59 -16.87
C GLY A 65 -8.41 7.05 -18.02
N TYR A 66 -9.09 6.11 -18.69
CA TYR A 66 -10.01 6.41 -19.78
C TYR A 66 -11.16 7.32 -19.34
N LEU A 67 -11.75 7.06 -18.18
CA LEU A 67 -12.84 7.88 -17.65
C LEU A 67 -12.37 9.31 -17.32
N LEU A 68 -11.17 9.47 -16.75
CA LEU A 68 -10.58 10.76 -16.41
C LEU A 68 -10.15 11.58 -17.65
N ASP A 69 -9.89 10.92 -18.78
CA ASP A 69 -9.61 11.57 -20.03
C ASP A 69 -10.89 11.91 -20.80
N THR A 70 -11.98 11.18 -20.57
CA THR A 70 -13.28 11.35 -21.24
C THR A 70 -14.16 12.36 -20.53
N PHE A 71 -14.16 12.36 -19.18
CA PHE A 71 -15.02 13.20 -18.36
C PHE A 71 -14.21 14.29 -17.64
N ALA A 72 -14.93 15.28 -17.10
CA ALA A 72 -14.31 16.33 -16.30
C ALA A 72 -13.63 15.72 -15.05
N ARG A 73 -12.33 15.90 -14.91
CA ARG A 73 -11.46 15.21 -13.93
C ARG A 73 -11.87 15.45 -12.49
N LYS A 74 -12.10 16.71 -12.11
CA LYS A 74 -12.45 17.05 -10.73
C LYS A 74 -13.82 16.50 -10.31
N PRO A 75 -14.92 16.65 -11.06
CA PRO A 75 -16.20 16.03 -10.70
C PRO A 75 -16.13 14.51 -10.56
N LEU A 76 -15.41 13.83 -11.47
CA LEU A 76 -15.24 12.38 -11.40
C LEU A 76 -14.41 11.96 -10.18
N TYR A 77 -13.35 12.70 -9.85
CA TYR A 77 -12.55 12.51 -8.64
C TYR A 77 -13.40 12.67 -7.37
N LEU A 78 -14.20 13.73 -7.30
CA LEU A 78 -15.09 13.98 -6.15
C LEU A 78 -16.18 12.92 -6.03
N PHE A 79 -16.76 12.46 -7.15
CA PHE A 79 -17.73 11.37 -7.15
C PHE A 79 -17.11 10.07 -6.59
N ALA A 80 -15.92 9.70 -7.09
CA ALA A 80 -15.21 8.52 -6.59
C ALA A 80 -14.86 8.65 -5.11
N TYR A 81 -14.43 9.84 -4.68
CA TYR A 81 -14.12 10.12 -3.27
C TYR A 81 -15.37 10.02 -2.39
N PHE A 82 -16.49 10.55 -2.86
CA PHE A 82 -17.78 10.44 -2.15
C PHE A 82 -18.20 8.99 -1.95
N ILE A 83 -18.16 8.16 -2.99
CA ILE A 83 -18.47 6.73 -2.86
C ILE A 83 -17.48 6.05 -1.91
N PHE A 84 -16.18 6.33 -2.03
CA PHE A 84 -15.14 5.81 -1.13
C PHE A 84 -15.47 6.14 0.33
N MET A 85 -15.76 7.38 0.63
CA MET A 85 -16.15 7.86 1.96
C MET A 85 -17.41 7.17 2.48
N MET A 86 -18.46 7.06 1.65
CA MET A 86 -19.72 6.43 2.04
C MET A 86 -19.58 4.96 2.42
N MET A 87 -18.57 4.24 1.90
CA MET A 87 -18.36 2.83 2.24
C MET A 87 -17.94 2.63 3.70
N PHE A 88 -17.29 3.61 4.33
CA PHE A 88 -17.03 3.54 5.77
C PHE A 88 -18.35 3.62 6.58
N GLY A 89 -19.28 4.46 6.14
CA GLY A 89 -20.65 4.46 6.68
C GLY A 89 -21.38 3.14 6.40
N GLY A 90 -21.16 2.54 5.22
CA GLY A 90 -21.71 1.22 4.87
C GLY A 90 -21.25 0.13 5.83
N TYR A 91 -20.01 0.16 6.29
CA TYR A 91 -19.51 -0.83 7.26
C TYR A 91 -20.24 -0.76 8.61
N LEU A 92 -20.75 0.41 9.02
CA LEU A 92 -21.53 0.57 10.26
C LEU A 92 -22.89 -0.12 10.21
N ILE A 93 -23.46 -0.28 9.01
CA ILE A 93 -24.77 -0.88 8.80
C ILE A 93 -24.71 -2.30 8.21
N ALA A 94 -23.49 -2.84 8.04
CA ALA A 94 -23.28 -4.16 7.47
C ALA A 94 -23.68 -5.27 8.46
N GLY A 95 -24.96 -5.58 8.53
CA GLY A 95 -25.51 -6.63 9.41
C GLY A 95 -25.23 -8.07 8.97
N SER A 96 -24.64 -8.28 7.76
CA SER A 96 -24.27 -9.61 7.26
C SER A 96 -22.92 -9.58 6.54
N LEU A 97 -22.24 -10.72 6.53
CA LEU A 97 -20.95 -10.87 5.83
C LEU A 97 -21.09 -10.59 4.33
N THR A 98 -22.17 -11.03 3.71
CA THR A 98 -22.45 -10.79 2.27
C THR A 98 -22.56 -9.30 1.97
N LEU A 99 -23.30 -8.55 2.79
CA LEU A 99 -23.43 -7.11 2.64
C LEU A 99 -22.08 -6.39 2.85
N PHE A 100 -21.32 -6.85 3.82
CA PHE A 100 -19.96 -6.33 4.04
C PHE A 100 -19.04 -6.57 2.82
N ILE A 101 -19.10 -7.76 2.20
CA ILE A 101 -18.34 -8.06 0.97
C ILE A 101 -18.77 -7.13 -0.17
N MET A 102 -20.07 -6.88 -0.35
CA MET A 102 -20.55 -5.93 -1.36
C MET A 102 -19.97 -4.53 -1.14
N PHE A 103 -19.99 -4.04 0.10
CA PHE A 103 -19.38 -2.76 0.44
C PHE A 103 -17.86 -2.78 0.19
N ARG A 104 -17.17 -3.87 0.49
CA ARG A 104 -15.72 -4.02 0.20
C ARG A 104 -15.42 -3.93 -1.29
N ILE A 105 -16.23 -4.54 -2.14
CA ILE A 105 -16.06 -4.48 -3.61
C ILE A 105 -16.27 -3.05 -4.10
N ILE A 106 -17.38 -2.39 -3.70
CA ILE A 106 -17.68 -1.00 -4.10
C ILE A 106 -16.59 -0.06 -3.59
N HIS A 107 -16.10 -0.28 -2.36
CA HIS A 107 -15.02 0.50 -1.77
C HIS A 107 -13.71 0.32 -2.56
N GLY A 108 -13.40 -0.89 -3.01
CA GLY A 108 -12.24 -1.17 -3.86
C GLY A 108 -12.34 -0.47 -5.23
N VAL A 109 -13.48 -0.53 -5.89
CA VAL A 109 -13.74 0.19 -7.16
C VAL A 109 -13.54 1.70 -6.97
N SER A 110 -14.14 2.27 -5.93
CA SER A 110 -14.01 3.71 -5.67
C SER A 110 -12.57 4.10 -5.31
N PHE A 111 -11.83 3.26 -4.58
CA PHE A 111 -10.41 3.48 -4.28
C PHE A 111 -9.55 3.50 -5.53
N GLY A 112 -9.75 2.54 -6.43
CA GLY A 112 -9.02 2.49 -7.70
C GLY A 112 -9.23 3.77 -8.52
N MET A 113 -10.45 4.29 -8.56
CA MET A 113 -10.78 5.55 -9.26
C MET A 113 -10.24 6.79 -8.53
N VAL A 114 -10.44 6.91 -7.22
CA VAL A 114 -10.06 8.12 -6.47
C VAL A 114 -8.55 8.30 -6.42
N THR A 115 -7.78 7.23 -6.34
CA THR A 115 -6.31 7.31 -6.30
C THR A 115 -5.73 7.75 -7.64
N VAL A 116 -6.25 7.25 -8.76
CA VAL A 116 -5.85 7.72 -10.10
C VAL A 116 -6.33 9.15 -10.34
N GLY A 117 -7.58 9.46 -9.93
CA GLY A 117 -8.16 10.80 -10.03
C GLY A 117 -7.36 11.84 -9.25
N GLY A 118 -6.99 11.54 -8.01
CA GLY A 118 -6.18 12.42 -7.17
C GLY A 118 -4.80 12.71 -7.76
N ASN A 119 -4.11 11.68 -8.27
CA ASN A 119 -2.85 11.87 -9.01
C ASN A 119 -3.01 12.76 -10.25
N THR A 120 -4.11 12.62 -10.98
CA THR A 120 -4.38 13.43 -12.17
C THR A 120 -4.68 14.88 -11.79
N VAL A 121 -5.53 15.09 -10.78
CA VAL A 121 -5.90 16.43 -10.30
C VAL A 121 -4.70 17.17 -9.73
N VAL A 122 -3.82 16.52 -8.95
CA VAL A 122 -2.62 17.15 -8.40
C VAL A 122 -1.67 17.61 -9.51
N ILE A 123 -1.51 16.81 -10.57
CA ILE A 123 -0.69 17.20 -11.73
C ILE A 123 -1.27 18.42 -12.46
N ASP A 124 -2.60 18.53 -12.53
CA ASP A 124 -3.27 19.62 -13.24
C ASP A 124 -3.14 20.98 -12.54
N ILE A 125 -2.98 20.97 -11.21
CA ILE A 125 -2.87 22.21 -10.41
C ILE A 125 -1.43 22.65 -10.15
N MET A 126 -0.44 21.79 -10.45
CA MET A 126 0.98 22.10 -10.22
C MET A 126 1.65 22.77 -11.43
N PRO A 127 2.60 23.70 -11.19
CA PRO A 127 3.47 24.20 -12.24
C PRO A 127 4.27 23.08 -12.89
N SER A 128 4.41 23.11 -14.21
CA SER A 128 5.17 22.10 -14.97
C SER A 128 6.64 21.98 -14.54
N SER A 129 7.23 23.10 -14.13
CA SER A 129 8.62 23.22 -13.67
C SER A 129 8.88 22.54 -12.32
N ARG A 130 7.82 22.27 -11.51
CA ARG A 130 7.95 21.70 -10.15
C ARG A 130 7.13 20.44 -9.91
N ARG A 131 6.75 19.73 -10.98
CA ARG A 131 5.93 18.51 -10.89
C ARG A 131 6.61 17.40 -10.10
N GLY A 132 7.90 17.19 -10.29
CA GLY A 132 8.64 16.15 -9.56
C GLY A 132 8.62 16.38 -8.06
N GLU A 133 8.89 17.60 -7.63
CA GLU A 133 8.85 18.00 -6.21
C GLU A 133 7.43 17.87 -5.64
N GLY A 134 6.43 18.36 -6.38
CA GLY A 134 5.05 18.30 -5.92
C GLY A 134 4.50 16.87 -5.83
N LEU A 135 4.81 15.99 -6.77
CA LEU A 135 4.46 14.57 -6.67
C LEU A 135 5.20 13.87 -5.52
N GLY A 136 6.41 14.32 -5.20
CA GLY A 136 7.16 13.85 -4.03
C GLY A 136 6.41 14.13 -2.72
N TYR A 137 5.95 15.37 -2.51
CA TYR A 137 5.13 15.72 -1.33
C TYR A 137 3.78 15.00 -1.32
N TYR A 138 3.13 14.85 -2.49
CA TYR A 138 1.88 14.11 -2.61
C TYR A 138 2.05 12.63 -2.21
N GLY A 139 3.13 11.98 -2.66
CA GLY A 139 3.46 10.62 -2.23
C GLY A 139 3.83 10.53 -0.74
N LEU A 140 4.46 11.59 -0.19
CA LEU A 140 4.80 11.63 1.24
C LEU A 140 3.56 11.59 2.13
N THR A 141 2.45 12.24 1.74
CA THR A 141 1.20 12.20 2.52
C THR A 141 0.64 10.79 2.63
N ASN A 142 0.67 9.99 1.53
CA ASN A 142 0.28 8.58 1.56
C ASN A 142 1.21 7.77 2.50
N ASN A 143 2.53 7.94 2.38
CA ASN A 143 3.49 7.22 3.22
C ASN A 143 3.31 7.54 4.71
N THR A 144 3.02 8.80 5.04
CA THR A 144 2.73 9.22 6.42
C THR A 144 1.45 8.57 6.93
N ALA A 145 0.39 8.56 6.13
CA ALA A 145 -0.87 7.90 6.45
C ALA A 145 -0.70 6.38 6.65
N MET A 146 0.09 5.73 5.79
CA MET A 146 0.43 4.30 5.88
C MET A 146 1.20 3.96 7.17
N SER A 147 1.97 4.91 7.70
CA SER A 147 2.74 4.71 8.92
C SER A 147 1.87 4.93 10.19
N ILE A 148 1.07 6.00 10.20
CA ILE A 148 0.30 6.42 11.38
C ILE A 148 -1.04 5.68 11.46
N GLY A 149 -1.70 5.43 10.34
CA GLY A 149 -3.04 4.84 10.29
C GLY A 149 -3.13 3.50 11.03
N PRO A 150 -2.33 2.48 10.65
CA PRO A 150 -2.34 1.17 11.29
C PRO A 150 -2.04 1.23 12.80
N MET A 151 -1.10 2.08 13.20
CA MET A 151 -0.77 2.31 14.60
C MET A 151 -2.00 2.80 15.38
N PHE A 152 -2.67 3.84 14.87
CA PHE A 152 -3.87 4.38 15.51
C PHE A 152 -5.01 3.36 15.56
N GLY A 153 -5.26 2.65 14.46
CA GLY A 153 -6.30 1.62 14.40
C GLY A 153 -6.12 0.54 15.47
N LEU A 154 -4.90 0.02 15.59
CA LEU A 154 -4.59 -1.01 16.58
C LEU A 154 -4.61 -0.48 18.02
N PHE A 155 -4.12 0.75 18.27
CA PHE A 155 -4.20 1.33 19.62
C PHE A 155 -5.64 1.51 20.07
N LEU A 156 -6.54 1.93 19.18
CA LEU A 156 -7.97 2.03 19.50
C LEU A 156 -8.57 0.65 19.78
N HIS A 157 -8.24 -0.34 18.97
CA HIS A 157 -8.71 -1.72 19.17
C HIS A 157 -8.18 -2.31 20.47
N ASP A 158 -6.87 -2.19 20.76
CA ASP A 158 -6.24 -2.71 21.97
C ASP A 158 -6.74 -1.99 23.24
N ALA A 159 -7.18 -0.72 23.12
CA ALA A 159 -7.85 0.03 24.18
C ALA A 159 -9.32 -0.37 24.38
N GLY A 160 -9.84 -1.36 23.65
CA GLY A 160 -11.22 -1.83 23.79
C GLY A 160 -12.27 -0.91 23.18
N VAL A 161 -11.86 0.01 22.27
CA VAL A 161 -12.80 0.89 21.57
C VAL A 161 -13.61 0.04 20.56
N SER A 162 -14.93 0.25 20.53
CA SER A 162 -15.82 -0.52 19.64
C SER A 162 -15.46 -0.35 18.18
N PHE A 163 -15.64 -1.40 17.36
CA PHE A 163 -15.41 -1.34 15.91
C PHE A 163 -16.22 -0.22 15.23
N ALA A 164 -17.47 0.00 15.68
CA ALA A 164 -18.30 1.08 15.16
C ALA A 164 -17.65 2.45 15.38
N THR A 165 -17.08 2.70 16.56
CA THR A 165 -16.37 3.95 16.86
C THR A 165 -15.11 4.09 15.98
N ILE A 166 -14.35 3.01 15.79
CA ILE A 166 -13.16 3.02 14.91
C ILE A 166 -13.57 3.34 13.46
N PHE A 167 -14.67 2.76 12.96
CA PHE A 167 -15.22 3.08 11.64
C PHE A 167 -15.68 4.53 11.54
N CYS A 168 -16.28 5.09 12.60
CA CYS A 168 -16.65 6.50 12.67
C CYS A 168 -15.43 7.42 12.58
N TYR A 169 -14.29 7.09 13.20
CA TYR A 169 -13.07 7.88 13.06
C TYR A 169 -12.54 7.85 11.62
N ALA A 170 -12.52 6.68 10.97
CA ALA A 170 -12.12 6.57 9.57
C ALA A 170 -13.08 7.35 8.66
N PHE A 171 -14.38 7.24 8.89
CA PHE A 171 -15.42 7.98 8.16
C PHE A 171 -15.25 9.49 8.35
N GLY A 172 -15.08 9.97 9.58
CA GLY A 172 -14.85 11.39 9.89
C GLY A 172 -13.60 11.95 9.22
N ALA A 173 -12.49 11.20 9.22
CA ALA A 173 -11.28 11.57 8.49
C ALA A 173 -11.55 11.71 6.99
N CYS A 174 -12.30 10.77 6.39
CA CYS A 174 -12.65 10.82 4.98
C CYS A 174 -13.64 11.96 4.64
N ILE A 175 -14.55 12.32 5.56
CA ILE A 175 -15.43 13.50 5.40
C ILE A 175 -14.56 14.77 5.31
N LEU A 176 -13.65 14.98 6.24
CA LEU A 176 -12.73 16.12 6.22
C LEU A 176 -11.86 16.13 4.95
N GLY A 177 -11.42 14.96 4.51
CA GLY A 177 -10.68 14.79 3.27
C GLY A 177 -11.52 15.13 2.03
N PHE A 178 -12.78 14.70 1.97
CA PHE A 178 -13.71 15.05 0.90
C PHE A 178 -13.99 16.55 0.84
N LEU A 179 -14.23 17.18 1.99
CA LEU A 179 -14.41 18.61 2.08
C LEU A 179 -13.14 19.35 1.57
N SER A 180 -11.95 18.92 1.98
CA SER A 180 -10.70 19.45 1.47
C SER A 180 -10.58 19.29 -0.04
N ALA A 181 -10.91 18.12 -0.59
CA ALA A 181 -10.91 17.84 -2.02
C ALA A 181 -11.87 18.75 -2.80
N SER A 182 -13.04 19.05 -2.24
CA SER A 182 -14.04 19.93 -2.86
C SER A 182 -13.57 21.38 -3.03
N LEU A 183 -12.71 21.86 -2.11
CA LEU A 183 -12.13 23.20 -2.13
C LEU A 183 -10.99 23.37 -3.16
N VAL A 184 -10.50 22.29 -3.74
CA VAL A 184 -9.45 22.35 -4.77
C VAL A 184 -9.98 23.03 -6.02
N LYS A 185 -9.33 24.09 -6.48
CA LYS A 185 -9.64 24.76 -7.75
C LYS A 185 -8.75 24.17 -8.85
N THR A 186 -9.37 23.62 -9.89
CA THR A 186 -8.66 23.08 -11.07
C THR A 186 -8.83 24.01 -12.26
N PRO A 187 -7.78 24.22 -13.08
CA PRO A 187 -7.93 24.91 -14.34
C PRO A 187 -8.86 24.10 -15.26
N TYR A 188 -9.68 24.82 -16.04
CA TYR A 188 -10.47 24.15 -17.08
C TYR A 188 -9.54 23.56 -18.14
N LYS A 189 -9.64 22.27 -18.38
CA LYS A 189 -8.99 21.61 -19.50
C LYS A 189 -10.06 21.00 -20.39
N PRO A 190 -10.08 21.35 -21.69
CA PRO A 190 -10.98 20.69 -22.62
C PRO A 190 -10.63 19.19 -22.71
N PRO A 191 -11.62 18.32 -22.93
CA PRO A 191 -11.38 16.90 -23.14
C PRO A 191 -10.44 16.69 -24.33
N VAL A 192 -9.41 15.85 -24.13
CA VAL A 192 -8.42 15.55 -25.17
C VAL A 192 -9.02 14.55 -26.15
N LYS A 193 -8.69 14.69 -27.45
CA LYS A 193 -9.08 13.73 -28.50
C LYS A 193 -8.67 12.32 -28.11
N ARG A 194 -9.63 11.40 -28.21
CA ARG A 194 -9.48 9.99 -27.85
C ARG A 194 -8.42 9.30 -28.72
N GLU A 195 -7.39 8.78 -28.09
CA GLU A 195 -6.51 7.82 -28.73
C GLU A 195 -6.95 6.40 -28.36
N PRO A 196 -6.82 5.40 -29.27
CA PRO A 196 -7.27 4.04 -29.00
C PRO A 196 -6.55 3.43 -27.80
N ILE A 197 -7.28 2.61 -27.05
CA ILE A 197 -6.75 1.86 -25.91
C ILE A 197 -5.81 0.78 -26.45
N SER A 198 -4.53 0.82 -26.03
CA SER A 198 -3.56 -0.24 -26.35
C SER A 198 -2.96 -0.80 -25.04
N LEU A 199 -2.70 -2.11 -25.01
CA LEU A 199 -2.12 -2.81 -23.85
C LEU A 199 -0.74 -2.24 -23.46
N ASP A 200 0.03 -1.77 -24.43
CA ASP A 200 1.36 -1.19 -24.23
C ASP A 200 1.35 0.08 -23.37
N ARG A 201 0.17 0.67 -23.18
CA ARG A 201 -0.03 1.85 -22.32
C ARG A 201 -0.32 1.48 -20.87
N PHE A 202 -0.64 0.20 -20.59
CA PHE A 202 -0.99 -0.26 -19.26
C PHE A 202 0.16 -1.02 -18.57
N ILE A 203 0.97 -1.73 -19.33
CA ILE A 203 2.04 -2.60 -18.81
C ILE A 203 3.34 -2.34 -19.56
N LEU A 204 4.40 -1.99 -18.80
CA LEU A 204 5.76 -1.89 -19.34
C LEU A 204 6.37 -3.29 -19.43
N LEU A 205 6.35 -3.91 -20.61
CA LEU A 205 6.85 -5.28 -20.82
C LEU A 205 8.30 -5.47 -20.38
N LYS A 206 9.17 -4.49 -20.63
CA LYS A 206 10.56 -4.49 -20.15
C LYS A 206 10.67 -4.50 -18.63
N GLY A 207 9.65 -4.05 -17.92
CA GLY A 207 9.57 -4.05 -16.45
C GLY A 207 9.11 -5.38 -15.85
N MET A 208 8.59 -6.32 -16.65
CA MET A 208 7.98 -7.56 -16.14
C MET A 208 8.89 -8.40 -15.25
N PRO A 209 10.20 -8.59 -15.54
CA PRO A 209 11.07 -9.33 -14.61
C PRO A 209 11.18 -8.66 -13.23
N ALA A 210 11.32 -7.33 -13.19
CA ALA A 210 11.31 -6.60 -11.92
C ALA A 210 9.93 -6.63 -11.25
N GLY A 211 8.85 -6.59 -12.06
CA GLY A 211 7.46 -6.70 -11.60
C GLY A 211 7.18 -8.02 -10.91
N LEU A 212 7.66 -9.13 -11.45
CA LEU A 212 7.51 -10.45 -10.82
C LEU A 212 8.25 -10.53 -9.47
N SER A 213 9.48 -10.02 -9.40
CA SER A 213 10.21 -9.96 -8.13
C SER A 213 9.45 -9.13 -7.09
N LEU A 214 8.97 -7.95 -7.48
CA LEU A 214 8.20 -7.08 -6.62
C LEU A 214 6.86 -7.71 -6.18
N LEU A 215 6.18 -8.42 -7.07
CA LEU A 215 4.94 -9.15 -6.78
C LEU A 215 5.18 -10.21 -5.70
N LEU A 216 6.21 -11.04 -5.87
CA LEU A 216 6.58 -12.08 -4.89
C LEU A 216 6.93 -11.49 -3.52
N LEU A 217 7.59 -10.33 -3.50
CA LEU A 217 7.92 -9.59 -2.29
C LEU A 217 6.70 -8.98 -1.60
N SER A 218 5.74 -8.48 -2.38
CA SER A 218 4.55 -7.81 -1.84
C SER A 218 3.52 -8.78 -1.25
N ILE A 219 3.58 -10.08 -1.57
CA ILE A 219 2.75 -11.11 -0.93
C ILE A 219 2.95 -11.11 0.59
N PRO A 220 4.13 -11.37 1.15
CA PRO A 220 4.34 -11.36 2.59
C PRO A 220 4.19 -9.98 3.23
N TYR A 221 4.42 -8.89 2.48
CA TYR A 221 4.10 -7.54 2.95
C TYR A 221 2.60 -7.37 3.19
N GLY A 222 1.75 -7.81 2.27
CA GLY A 222 0.28 -7.80 2.41
C GLY A 222 -0.19 -8.62 3.61
N MET A 223 0.43 -9.78 3.86
CA MET A 223 0.19 -10.58 5.08
C MET A 223 0.53 -9.76 6.32
N THR A 224 1.69 -9.10 6.34
CA THR A 224 2.16 -8.35 7.52
C THR A 224 1.26 -7.19 7.85
N THR A 225 0.87 -6.38 6.87
CA THR A 225 0.01 -5.21 7.12
C THR A 225 -1.37 -5.56 7.66
N ASN A 226 -1.85 -6.78 7.42
CA ASN A 226 -3.18 -7.21 7.84
C ASN A 226 -3.17 -8.17 9.03
N TYR A 227 -2.20 -9.07 9.10
CA TYR A 227 -2.25 -10.20 10.03
C TYR A 227 -1.19 -10.17 11.14
N VAL A 228 -0.25 -9.23 11.14
CA VAL A 228 0.82 -9.22 12.15
C VAL A 228 0.29 -9.06 13.57
N ALA A 229 -0.78 -8.28 13.76
CA ALA A 229 -1.43 -8.13 15.06
C ALA A 229 -2.17 -9.41 15.47
N MET A 230 -2.86 -10.08 14.55
CA MET A 230 -3.49 -11.38 14.81
C MET A 230 -2.45 -12.47 15.12
N TYR A 231 -1.32 -12.43 14.43
CA TYR A 231 -0.20 -13.33 14.72
C TYR A 231 0.37 -13.11 16.11
N ALA A 232 0.63 -11.87 16.50
CA ALA A 232 1.11 -11.55 17.84
C ALA A 232 0.14 -12.05 18.92
N ARG A 233 -1.16 -11.83 18.74
CA ARG A 233 -2.21 -12.33 19.63
C ARG A 233 -2.24 -13.86 19.65
N GLN A 234 -2.10 -14.52 18.50
CA GLN A 234 -2.11 -15.99 18.39
C GLN A 234 -0.95 -16.65 19.15
N ILE A 235 0.25 -16.08 19.09
CA ILE A 235 1.42 -16.62 19.82
C ILE A 235 1.44 -16.23 21.30
N GLY A 236 0.46 -15.45 21.78
CA GLY A 236 0.36 -15.02 23.17
C GLY A 236 1.28 -13.85 23.54
N LEU A 237 1.69 -13.03 22.57
CA LEU A 237 2.54 -11.86 22.81
C LEU A 237 1.70 -10.73 23.44
N HIS A 238 1.95 -10.43 24.71
CA HIS A 238 1.23 -9.41 25.49
C HIS A 238 1.85 -8.00 25.28
N THR A 239 1.60 -7.39 24.12
CA THR A 239 2.12 -6.07 23.80
C THR A 239 1.13 -5.27 22.93
N GLN A 240 1.29 -3.96 22.92
CA GLN A 240 0.53 -3.10 22.00
C GLN A 240 1.08 -3.26 20.58
N THR A 241 0.41 -4.07 19.77
CA THR A 241 0.86 -4.45 18.43
C THR A 241 0.93 -3.27 17.46
N GLY A 242 0.23 -2.17 17.75
CA GLY A 242 0.32 -0.92 16.99
C GLY A 242 1.74 -0.36 16.87
N PHE A 243 2.59 -0.55 17.90
CA PHE A 243 4.00 -0.15 17.85
C PHE A 243 4.81 -0.86 16.77
N PHE A 244 4.39 -2.04 16.30
CA PHE A 244 5.03 -2.69 15.16
C PHE A 244 5.10 -1.75 13.94
N PHE A 245 3.99 -1.10 13.62
CA PHE A 245 3.93 -0.15 12.51
C PHE A 245 4.72 1.14 12.79
N THR A 246 4.78 1.57 14.06
CA THR A 246 5.62 2.70 14.46
C THR A 246 7.11 2.41 14.21
N PHE A 247 7.61 1.27 14.68
CA PHE A 247 9.00 0.86 14.46
C PHE A 247 9.30 0.64 12.98
N MET A 248 8.36 0.05 12.24
CA MET A 248 8.49 -0.10 10.78
C MET A 248 8.55 1.26 10.07
N ALA A 249 7.73 2.24 10.48
CA ALA A 249 7.76 3.59 9.95
C ALA A 249 9.09 4.32 10.24
N VAL A 250 9.60 4.17 11.46
CA VAL A 250 10.93 4.72 11.85
C VAL A 250 12.03 4.11 10.98
N GLY A 251 12.01 2.80 10.79
CA GLY A 251 12.95 2.12 9.90
C GLY A 251 12.89 2.64 8.46
N MET A 252 11.68 2.82 7.90
CA MET A 252 11.49 3.41 6.58
C MET A 252 12.03 4.85 6.49
N ALA A 253 11.80 5.66 7.51
CA ALA A 253 12.28 7.05 7.55
C ALA A 253 13.81 7.12 7.58
N ILE A 254 14.43 6.35 8.47
CA ILE A 254 15.90 6.30 8.61
C ILE A 254 16.55 5.85 7.29
N SER A 255 16.01 4.80 6.68
CA SER A 255 16.60 4.22 5.47
C SER A 255 16.55 5.16 4.26
N ARG A 256 15.55 6.03 4.16
CA ARG A 256 15.43 7.00 3.05
C ARG A 256 16.52 8.04 3.04
N ILE A 257 17.07 8.39 4.21
CA ILE A 257 18.18 9.37 4.32
C ILE A 257 19.42 8.88 3.55
N PHE A 258 19.66 7.58 3.57
CA PHE A 258 20.86 6.98 2.97
C PHE A 258 20.63 6.41 1.57
N SER A 259 19.44 5.81 1.33
CA SER A 259 19.16 5.10 0.08
C SER A 259 19.08 6.03 -1.14
N GLY A 260 18.51 7.22 -1.00
CA GLY A 260 18.39 8.18 -2.10
C GLY A 260 19.73 8.49 -2.76
N LYS A 261 20.77 8.78 -1.94
CA LYS A 261 22.11 9.08 -2.45
C LYS A 261 22.76 7.91 -3.22
N LEU A 262 22.46 6.67 -2.82
CA LEU A 262 22.99 5.48 -3.49
C LEU A 262 22.26 5.20 -4.81
N VAL A 263 20.96 5.43 -4.84
CA VAL A 263 20.11 5.33 -6.05
C VAL A 263 20.57 6.37 -7.08
N ASP A 264 20.80 7.62 -6.66
CA ASP A 264 21.27 8.72 -7.52
C ASP A 264 22.66 8.44 -8.11
N ARG A 265 23.49 7.66 -7.40
CA ARG A 265 24.80 7.20 -7.90
C ARG A 265 24.71 5.99 -8.85
N GLY A 266 23.51 5.61 -9.28
CA GLY A 266 23.28 4.50 -10.21
C GLY A 266 23.38 3.09 -9.59
N ARG A 267 23.48 2.96 -8.25
CA ARG A 267 23.61 1.67 -7.55
C ARG A 267 22.24 1.03 -7.24
N ILE A 268 21.25 1.21 -8.14
CA ILE A 268 19.85 0.81 -7.95
C ILE A 268 19.70 -0.67 -7.60
N THR A 269 20.34 -1.55 -8.39
CA THR A 269 20.25 -3.01 -8.18
C THR A 269 20.89 -3.48 -6.87
N GLN A 270 21.98 -2.83 -6.45
CA GLN A 270 22.64 -3.13 -5.17
C GLN A 270 21.79 -2.72 -3.98
N VAL A 271 21.14 -1.55 -4.08
CA VAL A 271 20.22 -1.03 -3.06
C VAL A 271 19.00 -1.96 -2.91
N ILE A 272 18.42 -2.40 -4.02
CA ILE A 272 17.31 -3.37 -3.99
C ILE A 272 17.76 -4.70 -3.37
N ALA A 273 18.90 -5.24 -3.78
CA ALA A 273 19.41 -6.50 -3.24
C ALA A 273 19.66 -6.42 -1.72
N ALA A 274 20.25 -5.33 -1.23
CA ALA A 274 20.47 -5.12 0.20
C ALA A 274 19.15 -5.10 0.98
N GLY A 275 18.14 -4.41 0.46
CA GLY A 275 16.80 -4.40 1.06
C GLY A 275 16.13 -5.77 1.05
N LEU A 276 16.24 -6.52 -0.05
CA LEU A 276 15.73 -7.89 -0.15
C LEU A 276 16.36 -8.81 0.91
N TYR A 277 17.68 -8.77 1.12
CA TYR A 277 18.31 -9.55 2.18
C TYR A 277 17.80 -9.21 3.58
N LEU A 278 17.62 -7.92 3.88
CA LEU A 278 17.08 -7.48 5.17
C LEU A 278 15.64 -8.01 5.36
N VAL A 279 14.82 -7.98 4.32
CA VAL A 279 13.45 -8.46 4.38
C VAL A 279 13.37 -9.98 4.51
N VAL A 280 14.20 -10.73 3.78
CA VAL A 280 14.34 -12.20 3.95
C VAL A 280 14.63 -12.53 5.40
N PHE A 281 15.67 -11.92 5.96
CA PHE A 281 16.07 -12.15 7.36
C PHE A 281 14.94 -11.81 8.34
N SER A 282 14.26 -10.68 8.12
CA SER A 282 13.15 -10.25 8.97
C SER A 282 11.98 -11.22 8.95
N PHE A 283 11.61 -11.79 7.79
CA PHE A 283 10.50 -12.76 7.70
C PHE A 283 10.82 -14.10 8.36
N PHE A 284 12.07 -14.58 8.26
CA PHE A 284 12.48 -15.79 8.99
C PHE A 284 12.44 -15.57 10.51
N LEU A 285 12.93 -14.42 10.98
CA LEU A 285 12.85 -14.08 12.40
C LEU A 285 11.38 -13.97 12.86
N LEU A 286 10.52 -13.34 12.04
CA LEU A 286 9.11 -13.20 12.38
C LEU A 286 8.41 -14.56 12.48
N ALA A 287 8.67 -15.46 11.53
CA ALA A 287 8.16 -16.84 11.61
C ALA A 287 8.67 -17.59 12.85
N GLY A 288 9.88 -17.27 13.30
CA GLY A 288 10.52 -17.86 14.47
C GLY A 288 10.04 -17.34 15.83
N CYS A 289 9.28 -16.23 15.89
CA CYS A 289 8.78 -15.66 17.14
C CYS A 289 7.94 -16.66 17.97
N VAL A 290 7.21 -17.56 17.31
CA VAL A 290 6.42 -18.62 17.97
C VAL A 290 7.25 -19.57 18.84
N TYR A 291 8.53 -19.75 18.52
CA TYR A 291 9.43 -20.56 19.33
C TYR A 291 10.07 -19.74 20.46
N LEU A 292 10.41 -18.49 20.20
CA LEU A 292 11.06 -17.63 21.18
C LEU A 292 10.13 -17.24 22.34
N ILE A 293 8.84 -17.06 22.06
CA ILE A 293 7.84 -16.72 23.09
C ILE A 293 7.77 -17.77 24.21
N GLN A 294 8.05 -19.04 23.88
CA GLN A 294 8.05 -20.15 24.86
C GLN A 294 9.19 -20.03 25.87
N TRP A 295 10.23 -19.27 25.56
CA TRP A 295 11.41 -19.07 26.44
C TRP A 295 11.34 -17.75 27.18
N SER A 296 10.90 -16.69 26.54
CA SER A 296 10.85 -15.36 27.13
C SER A 296 9.94 -14.42 26.36
N ASP A 297 8.87 -13.94 27.01
CA ASP A 297 7.96 -12.95 26.46
C ASP A 297 8.69 -11.63 26.18
N THR A 298 9.54 -11.18 27.11
CA THR A 298 10.33 -9.94 26.94
C THR A 298 11.29 -10.03 25.76
N ALA A 299 12.01 -11.15 25.60
CA ALA A 299 12.92 -11.31 24.47
C ALA A 299 12.17 -11.37 23.14
N CYS A 300 11.01 -12.04 23.12
CA CYS A 300 10.15 -12.08 21.95
C CYS A 300 9.60 -10.69 21.59
N THR A 301 9.17 -9.91 22.57
CA THR A 301 8.70 -8.52 22.38
C THR A 301 9.79 -7.63 21.78
N ILE A 302 10.99 -7.69 22.34
CA ILE A 302 12.13 -6.90 21.82
C ILE A 302 12.46 -7.31 20.38
N LEU A 303 12.52 -8.62 20.12
CA LEU A 303 12.76 -9.15 18.77
C LEU A 303 11.66 -8.73 17.81
N PHE A 304 10.39 -8.83 18.19
CA PHE A 304 9.24 -8.47 17.37
C PHE A 304 9.29 -7.02 16.87
N PHE A 305 9.60 -6.08 17.75
CA PHE A 305 9.78 -4.66 17.37
C PHE A 305 11.10 -4.42 16.62
N GLY A 306 12.16 -5.15 16.95
CA GLY A 306 13.40 -5.13 16.18
C GLY A 306 13.20 -5.60 14.73
N ILE A 307 12.39 -6.64 14.53
CA ILE A 307 11.99 -7.13 13.20
C ILE A 307 11.22 -6.04 12.44
N ALA A 308 10.29 -5.36 13.09
CA ALA A 308 9.53 -4.27 12.48
C ALA A 308 10.45 -3.15 11.98
N LEU A 309 11.44 -2.76 12.78
CA LEU A 309 12.46 -1.76 12.41
C LEU A 309 13.27 -2.24 11.18
N LEU A 310 13.76 -3.49 11.21
CA LEU A 310 14.53 -4.08 10.10
C LEU A 310 13.71 -4.19 8.82
N MET A 311 12.45 -4.63 8.92
CA MET A 311 11.51 -4.63 7.79
C MET A 311 11.33 -3.22 7.23
N GLY A 312 11.14 -2.25 8.11
CA GLY A 312 11.02 -0.84 7.73
C GLY A 312 12.24 -0.34 6.96
N ILE A 313 13.44 -0.65 7.43
CA ILE A 313 14.68 -0.31 6.71
C ILE A 313 14.70 -1.00 5.35
N GLY A 314 14.44 -2.28 5.27
CA GLY A 314 14.45 -3.05 4.03
C GLY A 314 13.46 -2.51 2.99
N PHE A 315 12.19 -2.36 3.36
CA PHE A 315 11.17 -1.80 2.46
C PHE A 315 11.42 -0.33 2.12
N GLY A 316 11.91 0.46 3.09
CA GLY A 316 12.17 1.88 2.89
C GLY A 316 13.27 2.16 1.86
N ILE A 317 14.30 1.31 1.75
CA ILE A 317 15.32 1.41 0.70
C ILE A 317 14.84 0.85 -0.64
N MET A 318 14.04 -0.22 -0.62
CA MET A 318 13.62 -0.91 -1.85
C MET A 318 12.56 -0.16 -2.65
N PHE A 319 11.53 0.39 -2.00
CA PHE A 319 10.39 0.99 -2.71
C PHE A 319 10.79 2.10 -3.67
N PRO A 320 11.56 3.13 -3.25
CA PRO A 320 12.03 4.15 -4.17
C PRO A 320 12.95 3.60 -5.26
N ALA A 321 13.80 2.62 -4.90
CA ALA A 321 14.73 2.01 -5.83
C ALA A 321 14.01 1.19 -6.92
N PHE A 322 12.98 0.40 -6.58
CA PHE A 322 12.14 -0.27 -7.57
C PHE A 322 11.41 0.72 -8.46
N ASN A 323 10.79 1.76 -7.90
CA ASN A 323 10.12 2.76 -8.72
C ASN A 323 11.09 3.41 -9.72
N THR A 324 12.30 3.78 -9.26
CA THR A 324 13.36 4.32 -10.13
C THR A 324 13.78 3.31 -11.19
N LEU A 325 13.90 2.02 -10.83
CA LEU A 325 14.22 0.94 -11.78
C LEU A 325 13.19 0.89 -12.91
N PHE A 326 11.90 0.88 -12.60
CA PHE A 326 10.83 0.85 -13.59
C PHE A 326 10.85 2.10 -14.49
N VAL A 327 11.01 3.28 -13.91
CA VAL A 327 11.08 4.55 -14.66
C VAL A 327 12.29 4.56 -15.61
N ASN A 328 13.42 3.98 -15.21
CA ASN A 328 14.63 3.92 -16.04
C ASN A 328 14.57 2.87 -17.16
N LEU A 329 13.64 1.93 -17.11
CA LEU A 329 13.36 0.98 -18.21
C LEU A 329 12.42 1.57 -19.26
N GLY A 330 11.63 2.57 -18.93
CA GLY A 330 10.70 3.24 -19.83
C GLY A 330 11.28 4.48 -20.48
N THR A 331 10.77 4.82 -21.65
CA THR A 331 11.01 6.11 -22.32
C THR A 331 10.36 7.26 -21.52
N ASN A 332 10.67 8.52 -21.90
CA ASN A 332 10.05 9.67 -21.26
C ASN A 332 8.50 9.68 -21.39
N SER A 333 7.98 9.16 -22.51
CA SER A 333 6.54 9.02 -22.74
C SER A 333 5.91 7.84 -22.00
N GLN A 334 6.70 6.87 -21.55
CA GLN A 334 6.25 5.66 -20.83
C GLN A 334 6.40 5.73 -19.31
N ARG A 335 6.75 6.88 -18.74
CA ARG A 335 6.92 7.02 -17.28
C ARG A 335 5.66 6.66 -16.50
N GLY A 336 4.50 7.07 -17.00
CA GLY A 336 3.20 6.71 -16.41
C GLY A 336 2.96 5.20 -16.42
N THR A 337 3.20 4.57 -17.57
CA THR A 337 3.11 3.10 -17.73
C THR A 337 4.08 2.36 -16.81
N ALA A 338 5.31 2.86 -16.67
CA ALA A 338 6.32 2.29 -15.79
C ALA A 338 5.86 2.31 -14.31
N THR A 339 5.38 3.46 -13.86
CA THR A 339 4.84 3.62 -12.50
C THR A 339 3.58 2.77 -12.29
N SER A 340 2.70 2.71 -13.29
CA SER A 340 1.50 1.85 -13.23
C SER A 340 1.87 0.37 -13.12
N THR A 341 2.85 -0.11 -13.89
CA THR A 341 3.33 -1.49 -13.82
C THR A 341 3.92 -1.81 -12.44
N TYR A 342 4.71 -0.88 -11.88
CA TYR A 342 5.24 -0.98 -10.53
C TYR A 342 4.12 -1.13 -9.48
N LEU A 343 3.14 -0.22 -9.50
CA LEU A 343 2.03 -0.24 -8.54
C LEU A 343 1.12 -1.46 -8.73
N THR A 344 0.85 -1.87 -9.95
CA THR A 344 0.04 -3.06 -10.24
C THR A 344 0.72 -4.33 -9.70
N SER A 345 2.03 -4.49 -9.94
CA SER A 345 2.79 -5.63 -9.40
C SER A 345 2.72 -5.67 -7.88
N TRP A 346 2.82 -4.51 -7.24
CA TRP A 346 2.73 -4.36 -5.80
C TRP A 346 1.33 -4.75 -5.26
N ASP A 347 0.27 -4.19 -5.83
CA ASP A 347 -1.10 -4.42 -5.36
C ASP A 347 -1.58 -5.85 -5.63
N VAL A 348 -1.21 -6.45 -6.76
CA VAL A 348 -1.51 -7.87 -7.05
C VAL A 348 -0.90 -8.77 -5.98
N GLY A 349 0.36 -8.54 -5.63
CA GLY A 349 1.02 -9.32 -4.59
C GLY A 349 0.36 -9.15 -3.22
N ILE A 350 -0.03 -7.93 -2.82
CA ILE A 350 -0.78 -7.69 -1.58
C ILE A 350 -2.09 -8.50 -1.58
N GLY A 351 -2.86 -8.44 -2.67
CA GLY A 351 -4.13 -9.18 -2.78
C GLY A 351 -3.94 -10.69 -2.64
N ILE A 352 -2.93 -11.26 -3.32
CA ILE A 352 -2.55 -12.67 -3.17
C ILE A 352 -2.15 -12.97 -1.72
N GLY A 353 -1.37 -12.09 -1.09
CA GLY A 353 -0.91 -12.24 0.29
C GLY A 353 -2.05 -12.31 1.30
N LEU A 354 -3.09 -11.51 1.12
CA LEU A 354 -4.30 -11.55 1.95
C LEU A 354 -4.99 -12.91 1.88
N MET A 355 -5.17 -13.45 0.67
CA MET A 355 -5.80 -14.77 0.46
C MET A 355 -4.92 -15.90 1.01
N CYS A 356 -3.66 -15.94 0.58
CA CYS A 356 -2.73 -17.01 0.95
C CYS A 356 -2.45 -17.00 2.47
N GLY A 357 -2.28 -15.82 3.08
CA GLY A 357 -2.02 -15.70 4.51
C GLY A 357 -3.13 -16.29 5.37
N GLY A 358 -4.39 -15.94 5.06
CA GLY A 358 -5.55 -16.50 5.74
C GLY A 358 -5.73 -18.01 5.50
N ALA A 359 -5.59 -18.45 4.24
CA ALA A 359 -5.74 -19.86 3.87
C ALA A 359 -4.67 -20.74 4.51
N ILE A 360 -3.40 -20.34 4.50
CA ILE A 360 -2.29 -21.06 5.11
C ILE A 360 -2.46 -21.11 6.62
N ALA A 361 -2.81 -19.99 7.26
CA ALA A 361 -3.04 -19.95 8.69
C ALA A 361 -4.17 -20.89 9.12
N GLN A 362 -5.21 -21.02 8.31
CA GLN A 362 -6.30 -21.97 8.58
C GLN A 362 -5.89 -23.42 8.33
N ALA A 363 -5.21 -23.72 7.24
CA ALA A 363 -4.85 -25.08 6.85
C ALA A 363 -3.79 -25.68 7.77
N PHE A 364 -2.82 -24.89 8.23
CA PHE A 364 -1.68 -25.35 9.03
C PHE A 364 -1.75 -24.93 10.50
N GLY A 365 -2.86 -24.36 10.95
CA GLY A 365 -3.12 -24.07 12.36
C GLY A 365 -2.39 -22.82 12.90
N GLY A 366 -1.87 -21.94 12.05
CA GLY A 366 -1.28 -20.70 12.55
C GLY A 366 -0.61 -19.79 11.52
N TYR A 367 -0.52 -18.51 11.88
CA TYR A 367 0.12 -17.49 11.06
C TYR A 367 1.65 -17.63 10.96
N ASN A 368 2.29 -18.35 11.90
CA ASN A 368 3.71 -18.70 11.80
C ASN A 368 4.04 -19.44 10.49
N HIS A 369 3.17 -20.36 10.06
CA HIS A 369 3.32 -21.08 8.78
C HIS A 369 3.13 -20.13 7.58
N ALA A 370 2.20 -19.19 7.67
CA ALA A 370 2.01 -18.15 6.66
C ALA A 370 3.26 -17.25 6.55
N TYR A 371 3.87 -16.87 7.67
CA TYR A 371 5.10 -16.07 7.66
C TYR A 371 6.31 -16.88 7.18
N LEU A 372 6.39 -18.19 7.50
CA LEU A 372 7.42 -19.06 6.94
C LEU A 372 7.28 -19.18 5.41
N PHE A 373 6.07 -19.36 4.91
CA PHE A 373 5.79 -19.31 3.47
C PHE A 373 6.20 -17.97 2.87
N GLY A 374 5.88 -16.85 3.52
CA GLY A 374 6.30 -15.52 3.14
C GLY A 374 7.83 -15.38 3.10
N ALA A 375 8.54 -15.93 4.08
CA ALA A 375 10.00 -15.96 4.10
C ALA A 375 10.56 -16.72 2.88
N CYS A 376 10.02 -17.88 2.57
CA CYS A 376 10.41 -18.65 1.38
C CYS A 376 10.16 -17.86 0.08
N LEU A 377 9.02 -17.17 -0.04
CA LEU A 377 8.73 -16.32 -1.19
C LEU A 377 9.71 -15.16 -1.32
N THR A 378 10.13 -14.54 -0.21
CA THR A 378 11.13 -13.48 -0.25
C THR A 378 12.50 -14.00 -0.69
N VAL A 379 12.87 -15.23 -0.33
CA VAL A 379 14.08 -15.90 -0.87
C VAL A 379 13.95 -16.08 -2.38
N VAL A 380 12.84 -16.62 -2.86
CA VAL A 380 12.58 -16.81 -4.29
C VAL A 380 12.63 -15.47 -5.03
N SER A 381 11.98 -14.42 -4.49
CA SER A 381 12.04 -13.06 -5.04
C SER A 381 13.49 -12.54 -5.13
N THR A 382 14.27 -12.75 -4.07
CA THR A 382 15.67 -12.31 -3.99
C THR A 382 16.53 -13.02 -5.02
N LEU A 383 16.45 -14.34 -5.11
CA LEU A 383 17.19 -15.13 -6.09
C LEU A 383 16.79 -14.75 -7.52
N PHE A 384 15.49 -14.59 -7.77
CA PHE A 384 14.99 -14.16 -9.08
C PHE A 384 15.48 -12.75 -9.44
N PHE A 385 15.47 -11.84 -8.47
CA PHE A 385 16.00 -10.49 -8.69
C PHE A 385 17.48 -10.51 -9.05
N ILE A 386 18.31 -11.22 -8.28
CA ILE A 386 19.75 -11.27 -8.50
C ILE A 386 20.11 -11.97 -9.80
N CYS A 387 19.45 -13.10 -10.10
CA CYS A 387 19.79 -13.92 -11.28
C CYS A 387 19.17 -13.44 -12.59
N LYS A 388 18.02 -12.78 -12.53
CA LYS A 388 17.24 -12.41 -13.74
C LYS A 388 16.91 -10.93 -13.83
N ALA A 389 16.20 -10.36 -12.85
CA ALA A 389 15.66 -9.00 -12.96
C ALA A 389 16.76 -7.93 -12.91
N GLY A 390 17.74 -8.06 -12.04
CA GLY A 390 18.88 -7.12 -11.94
C GLY A 390 19.75 -7.12 -13.20
N PRO A 391 20.24 -8.27 -13.70
CA PRO A 391 20.96 -8.34 -14.98
C PRO A 391 20.14 -7.85 -16.17
N HIS A 392 18.83 -8.16 -16.22
CA HIS A 392 17.93 -7.65 -17.25
C HIS A 392 17.85 -6.12 -17.23
N PHE A 393 17.69 -5.53 -16.04
CA PHE A 393 17.70 -4.07 -15.87
C PHE A 393 19.01 -3.46 -16.35
N ASN A 394 20.16 -3.98 -15.93
CA ASN A 394 21.46 -3.44 -16.30
C ASN A 394 21.73 -3.45 -17.81
N ARG A 395 21.15 -4.43 -18.55
CA ARG A 395 21.23 -4.53 -20.02
C ARG A 395 20.25 -3.61 -20.75
N ASN A 396 19.09 -3.33 -20.17
CA ASN A 396 17.99 -2.66 -20.86
C ASN A 396 17.65 -1.27 -20.32
N LYS A 397 18.37 -0.79 -19.28
CA LYS A 397 18.16 0.56 -18.76
C LYS A 397 18.47 1.63 -19.79
N LEU A 398 17.64 2.65 -19.84
CA LEU A 398 17.77 3.77 -20.77
C LEU A 398 18.53 4.96 -20.15
N ARG A 399 18.77 4.92 -18.84
CA ARG A 399 19.43 5.99 -18.05
C ARG A 399 20.23 5.39 -16.92
#